data_a2eb5d4bda20f4739cdf99d02d7511d1
#
_entry.id   a2eb5d4bda20f4739cdf99d02d7511d1
#
_cell.length_a   1.000
_cell.length_b   1.000
_cell.length_c   1.000
_cell.angle_alpha   90.00
_cell.angle_beta   90.00
_cell.angle_gamma   90.00
#
_symmetry.space_group_name_H-M   'P 1'
#
loop_
_entity.id
_entity.type
_entity.pdbx_description
1 polymer ?
#
loop_
_entity_poly.entity_id
_entity_poly.type
_entity_poly.pdbx_seq_one_letter_code
_entity_poly.pdbx_strand_id
1 'polypeptide(L)'
;DAALDYYLNRFEEFGVKNDGIQELFGRKVLPFEEEDGQRYQLFSDENNEGVAAGTPWKNGPVPEDKAIYGLGPIEITVSYYDDFIQFLEQIFGFELKQKEDTVAILEVGEGGNGGQIILRKDESATVERQGHGTVHHVAFRVKDSAAIKAWEARYNEFGMGHSGHVDRFYFEALYTRVGHILIELSTDGPGFIDHQESYDELGSTLALPPAFEDKRDYVESVVRPFDTSDINTKYKK
;
A
#
# COMPACT_ATOMS: atom_id res chain seq x y z
N ASP A 1 -6.71 18.64 -4.82
CA ASP A 1 -7.42 19.38 -3.76
C ASP A 1 -8.93 19.20 -3.83
N ALA A 2 -9.59 19.53 -4.95
CA ALA A 2 -11.05 19.50 -5.06
C ALA A 2 -11.70 18.12 -4.80
N ALA A 3 -10.96 17.03 -4.98
CA ALA A 3 -11.44 15.70 -4.62
C ALA A 3 -11.50 15.49 -3.10
N LEU A 4 -10.63 16.12 -2.32
CA LEU A 4 -10.65 15.98 -0.86
C LEU A 4 -11.94 16.57 -0.24
N ASP A 5 -12.43 17.70 -0.76
CA ASP A 5 -13.71 18.26 -0.32
C ASP A 5 -14.88 17.32 -0.66
N TYR A 6 -14.85 16.68 -1.82
CA TYR A 6 -15.83 15.66 -2.19
C TYR A 6 -15.80 14.47 -1.21
N TYR A 7 -14.61 13.95 -0.88
CA TYR A 7 -14.48 12.83 0.06
C TYR A 7 -14.86 13.22 1.49
N LEU A 8 -14.55 14.44 1.94
CA LEU A 8 -14.97 14.91 3.26
C LEU A 8 -16.50 14.87 3.38
N ASN A 9 -17.22 15.44 2.40
CA ASN A 9 -18.69 15.40 2.38
C ASN A 9 -19.22 13.96 2.31
N ARG A 10 -18.57 13.10 1.52
CA ARG A 10 -18.95 11.70 1.42
C ARG A 10 -18.73 10.95 2.74
N PHE A 11 -17.63 11.21 3.44
CA PHE A 11 -17.36 10.61 4.76
C PHE A 11 -18.40 11.05 5.80
N GLU A 12 -18.83 12.31 5.78
CA GLU A 12 -19.93 12.78 6.62
C GLU A 12 -21.25 12.06 6.30
N GLU A 13 -21.60 11.93 5.01
CA GLU A 13 -22.81 11.21 4.56
C GLU A 13 -22.85 9.75 5.02
N PHE A 14 -21.72 9.04 4.96
CA PHE A 14 -21.62 7.63 5.32
C PHE A 14 -21.16 7.39 6.76
N GLY A 15 -20.94 8.43 7.56
CA GLY A 15 -20.51 8.31 8.95
C GLY A 15 -19.09 7.76 9.12
N VAL A 16 -18.21 7.96 8.14
CA VAL A 16 -16.82 7.53 8.21
C VAL A 16 -16.05 8.43 9.16
N LYS A 17 -15.38 7.84 10.14
CA LYS A 17 -14.55 8.57 11.09
C LYS A 17 -13.37 9.22 10.38
N ASN A 18 -13.24 10.54 10.50
CA ASN A 18 -12.19 11.31 9.85
C ASN A 18 -11.77 12.52 10.71
N ASP A 19 -10.60 13.07 10.41
CA ASP A 19 -10.03 14.21 11.16
C ASP A 19 -10.14 15.54 10.39
N GLY A 20 -10.95 15.59 9.31
CA GLY A 20 -11.03 16.73 8.41
C GLY A 20 -9.79 16.90 7.54
N ILE A 21 -9.85 17.86 6.63
CA ILE A 21 -8.72 18.19 5.75
C ILE A 21 -7.64 18.90 6.56
N GLN A 22 -6.44 18.37 6.49
CA GLN A 22 -5.24 18.88 7.16
C GLN A 22 -4.18 19.26 6.12
N GLU A 23 -3.10 19.88 6.58
CA GLU A 23 -1.92 20.16 5.78
C GLU A 23 -0.72 19.42 6.34
N LEU A 24 0.02 18.73 5.47
CA LEU A 24 1.26 18.05 5.80
C LEU A 24 2.32 18.40 4.76
N PHE A 25 3.36 19.12 5.17
CA PHE A 25 4.43 19.59 4.31
C PHE A 25 3.92 20.33 3.04
N GLY A 26 2.95 21.24 3.22
CA GLY A 26 2.37 22.04 2.15
C GLY A 26 1.41 21.29 1.23
N ARG A 27 1.03 20.06 1.55
CA ARG A 27 0.03 19.26 0.82
C ARG A 27 -1.19 19.01 1.67
N LYS A 28 -2.36 19.08 1.05
CA LYS A 28 -3.61 18.73 1.71
C LYS A 28 -3.74 17.22 1.82
N VAL A 29 -4.19 16.78 2.99
CA VAL A 29 -4.44 15.38 3.32
C VAL A 29 -5.77 15.27 4.07
N LEU A 30 -6.47 14.16 3.90
CA LEU A 30 -7.68 13.84 4.64
C LEU A 30 -7.49 12.48 5.33
N PRO A 31 -7.12 12.46 6.62
CA PRO A 31 -7.02 11.24 7.41
C PRO A 31 -8.39 10.67 7.74
N PHE A 32 -8.54 9.36 7.67
CA PHE A 32 -9.76 8.67 8.05
C PHE A 32 -9.47 7.24 8.57
N GLU A 33 -10.45 6.66 9.21
CA GLU A 33 -10.38 5.30 9.77
C GLU A 33 -11.59 4.50 9.28
N GLU A 34 -11.33 3.28 8.81
CA GLU A 34 -12.40 2.37 8.44
C GLU A 34 -12.91 1.56 9.65
N GLU A 35 -14.00 0.78 9.47
CA GLU A 35 -14.70 0.12 10.59
C GLU A 35 -13.84 -0.86 11.39
N ASP A 36 -12.84 -1.48 10.77
CA ASP A 36 -11.93 -2.41 11.41
C ASP A 36 -10.76 -1.70 12.15
N GLY A 37 -10.74 -0.34 12.12
CA GLY A 37 -9.76 0.48 12.78
C GLY A 37 -8.49 0.75 11.95
N GLN A 38 -8.42 0.30 10.72
CA GLN A 38 -7.31 0.60 9.83
C GLN A 38 -7.34 2.07 9.41
N ARG A 39 -6.19 2.73 9.51
CA ARG A 39 -6.04 4.16 9.23
C ARG A 39 -5.53 4.39 7.83
N TYR A 40 -6.14 5.35 7.17
CA TYR A 40 -5.82 5.78 5.82
C TYR A 40 -5.68 7.29 5.74
N GLN A 41 -5.03 7.76 4.68
CA GLN A 41 -4.97 9.18 4.33
C GLN A 41 -5.21 9.32 2.83
N LEU A 42 -6.10 10.25 2.44
CA LEU A 42 -6.19 10.69 1.06
C LEU A 42 -5.24 11.87 0.88
N PHE A 43 -4.27 11.72 -0.02
CA PHE A 43 -3.32 12.78 -0.35
C PHE A 43 -3.74 13.51 -1.61
N SER A 44 -3.64 14.85 -1.58
CA SER A 44 -3.69 15.64 -2.80
C SER A 44 -2.54 15.27 -3.73
N ASP A 45 -2.85 15.17 -5.01
CA ASP A 45 -1.88 14.99 -6.09
C ASP A 45 -1.61 16.30 -6.85
N GLU A 46 -2.12 17.42 -6.34
CA GLU A 46 -1.89 18.73 -6.93
C GLU A 46 -0.40 19.07 -6.91
N ASN A 47 0.15 19.32 -8.08
CA ASN A 47 1.59 19.51 -8.32
C ASN A 47 2.48 18.28 -7.98
N ASN A 48 1.89 17.07 -7.95
CA ASN A 48 2.69 15.87 -7.76
C ASN A 48 3.53 15.58 -9.01
N GLU A 49 4.81 15.40 -8.81
CA GLU A 49 5.77 14.94 -9.81
C GLU A 49 6.31 13.56 -9.39
N GLY A 50 6.97 12.84 -10.29
CA GLY A 50 7.57 11.55 -10.01
C GLY A 50 6.75 10.37 -10.53
N VAL A 51 6.54 9.33 -9.71
CA VAL A 51 5.84 8.11 -10.13
C VAL A 51 4.47 8.45 -10.72
N ALA A 52 4.23 7.97 -11.94
CA ALA A 52 2.97 8.21 -12.62
C ALA A 52 1.77 7.61 -11.88
N ALA A 53 0.66 8.33 -11.92
CA ALA A 53 -0.60 7.84 -11.40
C ALA A 53 -1.07 6.58 -12.15
N GLY A 54 -1.79 5.72 -11.43
CA GLY A 54 -2.47 4.57 -12.01
C GLY A 54 -3.74 4.95 -12.77
N THR A 55 -4.54 3.95 -13.11
CA THR A 55 -5.82 4.14 -13.79
C THR A 55 -6.96 4.05 -12.78
N PRO A 56 -7.83 5.07 -12.67
CA PRO A 56 -8.96 5.01 -11.75
C PRO A 56 -10.00 3.98 -12.21
N TRP A 57 -10.69 3.38 -11.26
CA TRP A 57 -11.81 2.50 -11.58
C TRP A 57 -13.05 3.31 -11.97
N LYS A 58 -13.49 3.12 -13.23
CA LYS A 58 -14.55 3.93 -13.83
C LYS A 58 -15.97 3.43 -13.56
N ASN A 59 -16.11 2.17 -13.13
CA ASN A 59 -17.41 1.54 -12.91
C ASN A 59 -17.94 1.69 -11.48
N GLY A 60 -17.29 2.49 -10.64
CA GLY A 60 -17.66 2.72 -9.25
C GLY A 60 -18.63 3.89 -9.06
N PRO A 61 -19.06 4.13 -7.80
CA PRO A 61 -19.99 5.20 -7.47
C PRO A 61 -19.35 6.59 -7.41
N VAL A 62 -18.02 6.66 -7.48
CA VAL A 62 -17.26 7.91 -7.39
C VAL A 62 -17.05 8.47 -8.78
N PRO A 63 -17.31 9.76 -9.03
CA PRO A 63 -17.05 10.40 -10.31
C PRO A 63 -15.56 10.26 -10.71
N GLU A 64 -15.29 10.08 -12.01
CA GLU A 64 -13.93 9.83 -12.51
C GLU A 64 -12.94 10.94 -12.12
N ASP A 65 -13.38 12.20 -12.11
CA ASP A 65 -12.58 13.36 -11.72
C ASP A 65 -12.30 13.45 -10.20
N LYS A 66 -12.90 12.56 -9.42
CA LYS A 66 -12.72 12.43 -7.96
C LYS A 66 -12.15 11.06 -7.57
N ALA A 67 -11.99 10.15 -8.52
CA ALA A 67 -11.60 8.78 -8.24
C ALA A 67 -10.17 8.67 -7.71
N ILE A 68 -9.95 7.69 -6.83
CA ILE A 68 -8.61 7.30 -6.36
C ILE A 68 -7.96 6.48 -7.48
N TYR A 69 -6.72 6.79 -7.85
CA TYR A 69 -6.01 6.15 -8.96
C TYR A 69 -4.59 5.69 -8.60
N GLY A 70 -4.24 5.64 -7.34
CA GLY A 70 -2.94 5.12 -6.94
C GLY A 70 -2.73 5.10 -5.44
N LEU A 71 -1.72 4.36 -5.00
CA LEU A 71 -1.21 4.42 -3.65
C LEU A 71 -0.34 5.68 -3.52
N GLY A 72 -0.57 6.41 -2.44
CA GLY A 72 0.23 7.57 -2.06
C GLY A 72 1.34 7.19 -1.07
N PRO A 73 1.87 8.20 -0.37
CA PRO A 73 2.86 7.95 0.67
C PRO A 73 2.35 6.97 1.72
N ILE A 74 3.19 6.03 2.13
CA ILE A 74 2.93 5.24 3.34
C ILE A 74 3.43 6.00 4.55
N GLU A 75 2.62 6.09 5.60
CA GLU A 75 3.06 6.61 6.89
C GLU A 75 3.49 5.45 7.80
N ILE A 76 4.71 5.54 8.35
CA ILE A 76 5.29 4.54 9.24
C ILE A 76 5.68 5.24 10.54
N THR A 77 5.19 4.74 11.67
CA THR A 77 5.53 5.25 13.01
C THR A 77 6.47 4.31 13.72
N VAL A 78 7.62 4.82 14.17
CA VAL A 78 8.65 4.03 14.87
C VAL A 78 9.26 4.82 16.03
N SER A 79 9.79 4.11 17.05
CA SER A 79 10.59 4.72 18.11
C SER A 79 12.06 4.93 17.71
N TYR A 80 12.57 4.16 16.76
CA TYR A 80 13.96 4.20 16.26
C TYR A 80 14.06 5.05 14.97
N TYR A 81 13.56 6.26 15.03
CA TYR A 81 13.35 7.18 13.91
C TYR A 81 14.61 7.49 13.13
N ASP A 82 15.69 7.94 13.80
CA ASP A 82 16.93 8.33 13.14
C ASP A 82 17.65 7.12 12.55
N ASP A 83 17.66 6.00 13.23
CA ASP A 83 18.24 4.75 12.73
C ASP A 83 17.48 4.23 11.51
N PHE A 84 16.14 4.38 11.50
CA PHE A 84 15.33 3.94 10.37
C PHE A 84 15.52 4.83 9.14
N ILE A 85 15.71 6.15 9.32
CA ILE A 85 16.10 7.04 8.22
C ILE A 85 17.43 6.56 7.61
N GLN A 86 18.45 6.38 8.43
CA GLN A 86 19.76 5.90 7.94
C GLN A 86 19.65 4.55 7.22
N PHE A 87 18.85 3.65 7.76
CA PHE A 87 18.61 2.37 7.12
C PHE A 87 17.98 2.51 5.74
N LEU A 88 16.93 3.33 5.60
CA LEU A 88 16.27 3.57 4.32
C LEU A 88 17.22 4.20 3.29
N GLU A 89 18.06 5.15 3.71
CA GLU A 89 19.07 5.77 2.84
C GLU A 89 20.16 4.78 2.41
N GLN A 90 20.74 4.04 3.34
CA GLN A 90 21.90 3.18 3.08
C GLN A 90 21.53 1.88 2.37
N ILE A 91 20.41 1.28 2.72
CA ILE A 91 20.02 -0.03 2.20
C ILE A 91 19.14 0.11 0.97
N PHE A 92 18.10 0.94 1.03
CA PHE A 92 17.12 1.07 -0.05
C PHE A 92 17.39 2.24 -1.00
N GLY A 93 18.32 3.13 -0.67
CA GLY A 93 18.67 4.27 -1.51
C GLY A 93 17.59 5.36 -1.51
N PHE A 94 16.83 5.47 -0.42
CA PHE A 94 15.94 6.60 -0.24
C PHE A 94 16.73 7.89 -0.07
N GLU A 95 16.14 8.99 -0.48
CA GLU A 95 16.64 10.33 -0.25
C GLU A 95 15.78 11.04 0.79
N LEU A 96 16.40 11.56 1.84
CA LEU A 96 15.72 12.40 2.82
C LEU A 96 15.39 13.77 2.20
N LYS A 97 14.11 14.07 2.00
CA LYS A 97 13.65 15.33 1.38
C LYS A 97 13.37 16.41 2.41
N GLN A 98 12.69 16.06 3.49
CA GLN A 98 12.35 16.98 4.58
C GLN A 98 12.43 16.23 5.91
N LYS A 99 12.88 16.95 6.95
CA LYS A 99 12.96 16.39 8.30
C LYS A 99 12.65 17.47 9.32
N GLU A 100 11.74 17.14 10.21
CA GLU A 100 11.44 17.84 11.45
C GLU A 100 11.75 16.94 12.66
N ASP A 101 11.56 17.42 13.87
CA ASP A 101 11.91 16.69 15.10
C ASP A 101 11.22 15.31 15.19
N THR A 102 9.98 15.21 14.68
CA THR A 102 9.15 14.01 14.84
C THR A 102 8.60 13.46 13.52
N VAL A 103 8.86 14.10 12.40
CA VAL A 103 8.37 13.66 11.10
C VAL A 103 9.38 13.92 9.99
N ALA A 104 9.51 12.99 9.06
CA ALA A 104 10.34 13.12 7.88
C ALA A 104 9.63 12.61 6.62
N ILE A 105 10.02 13.16 5.46
CA ILE A 105 9.67 12.63 4.14
C ILE A 105 10.93 12.09 3.49
N LEU A 106 10.85 10.84 3.04
CA LEU A 106 11.88 10.20 2.24
C LEU A 106 11.28 9.77 0.89
N GLU A 107 12.07 9.86 -0.15
CA GLU A 107 11.68 9.44 -1.51
C GLU A 107 12.64 8.43 -2.10
N VAL A 108 12.12 7.57 -2.98
CA VAL A 108 12.90 6.58 -3.72
C VAL A 108 12.48 6.55 -5.19
N GLY A 109 13.40 6.19 -6.07
CA GLY A 109 13.16 6.11 -7.50
C GLY A 109 12.78 7.46 -8.12
N GLU A 110 11.64 7.53 -8.79
CA GLU A 110 11.15 8.77 -9.40
C GLU A 110 10.56 9.76 -8.39
N GLY A 111 10.36 9.34 -7.15
CA GLY A 111 9.75 10.14 -6.08
C GLY A 111 8.26 10.40 -6.26
N GLY A 112 7.77 11.46 -5.63
CA GLY A 112 6.36 11.83 -5.64
C GLY A 112 5.48 10.91 -4.78
N ASN A 113 4.15 11.09 -4.84
CA ASN A 113 3.20 10.36 -3.98
C ASN A 113 3.41 8.83 -4.00
N GLY A 114 3.69 8.24 -5.14
CA GLY A 114 3.90 6.80 -5.28
C GLY A 114 5.29 6.30 -4.87
N GLY A 115 6.22 7.18 -4.55
CA GLY A 115 7.60 6.87 -4.18
C GLY A 115 8.02 7.40 -2.81
N GLN A 116 7.08 7.75 -1.94
CA GLN A 116 7.35 8.42 -0.66
C GLN A 116 7.05 7.55 0.55
N ILE A 117 7.87 7.75 1.59
CA ILE A 117 7.56 7.36 2.97
C ILE A 117 7.44 8.62 3.81
N ILE A 118 6.39 8.69 4.63
CA ILE A 118 6.29 9.63 5.75
C ILE A 118 6.66 8.85 6.99
N LEU A 119 7.76 9.22 7.62
CA LEU A 119 8.23 8.56 8.82
C LEU A 119 7.94 9.42 10.04
N ARG A 120 7.24 8.86 11.03
CA ARG A 120 6.95 9.53 12.31
C ARG A 120 7.74 8.92 13.44
N LYS A 121 8.21 9.80 14.33
CA LYS A 121 8.83 9.43 15.59
C LYS A 121 7.77 9.38 16.69
N ASP A 122 7.64 8.23 17.36
CA ASP A 122 6.88 8.11 18.58
C ASP A 122 7.60 7.13 19.53
N GLU A 123 8.25 7.66 20.55
CA GLU A 123 8.98 6.86 21.55
C GLU A 123 8.04 6.05 22.47
N SER A 124 6.77 6.42 22.51
CA SER A 124 5.74 5.71 23.27
C SER A 124 5.03 4.61 22.49
N ALA A 125 5.27 4.55 21.16
CA ALA A 125 4.62 3.60 20.29
C ALA A 125 4.85 2.15 20.74
N THR A 126 3.78 1.43 20.91
CA THR A 126 3.82 -0.01 21.17
C THR A 126 3.93 -0.79 19.86
N VAL A 127 4.55 -1.97 19.95
CA VAL A 127 4.63 -2.86 18.79
C VAL A 127 3.23 -3.31 18.39
N GLU A 128 2.87 -3.02 17.16
CA GLU A 128 1.63 -3.49 16.57
C GLU A 128 1.63 -5.01 16.41
N ARG A 129 0.50 -5.65 16.68
CA ARG A 129 0.29 -7.07 16.42
C ARG A 129 -0.46 -7.21 15.12
N GLN A 130 0.15 -7.88 14.15
CA GLN A 130 -0.51 -8.19 12.87
C GLN A 130 -1.83 -8.93 13.09
N GLY A 131 -2.87 -8.53 12.39
CA GLY A 131 -4.19 -9.10 12.47
C GLY A 131 -5.23 -8.15 11.88
N HIS A 132 -6.44 -8.24 12.39
CA HIS A 132 -7.58 -7.44 12.00
C HIS A 132 -7.32 -5.93 12.19
N GLY A 133 -7.61 -5.12 11.17
CA GLY A 133 -7.41 -3.67 11.20
C GLY A 133 -5.97 -3.19 11.13
N THR A 134 -5.01 -4.05 10.76
CA THR A 134 -3.59 -3.69 10.71
C THR A 134 -2.97 -3.85 9.32
N VAL A 135 -1.87 -3.14 9.07
CA VAL A 135 -1.08 -3.28 7.84
C VAL A 135 -0.08 -4.42 7.98
N HIS A 136 -0.12 -5.39 7.09
CA HIS A 136 0.79 -6.54 7.12
C HIS A 136 2.22 -6.16 6.71
N HIS A 137 2.37 -5.45 5.60
CA HIS A 137 3.67 -5.04 5.04
C HIS A 137 3.54 -3.78 4.19
N VAL A 138 4.67 -3.15 3.89
CA VAL A 138 4.82 -2.19 2.81
C VAL A 138 5.61 -2.83 1.68
N ALA A 139 5.10 -2.76 0.45
CA ALA A 139 5.73 -3.33 -0.73
C ALA A 139 6.30 -2.23 -1.63
N PHE A 140 7.55 -2.41 -2.06
CA PHE A 140 8.21 -1.58 -3.07
C PHE A 140 8.39 -2.37 -4.34
N ARG A 141 8.10 -1.72 -5.46
CA ARG A 141 8.20 -2.33 -6.78
C ARG A 141 9.64 -2.52 -7.20
N VAL A 142 9.96 -3.70 -7.73
CA VAL A 142 11.20 -4.00 -8.45
C VAL A 142 10.88 -4.52 -9.83
N LYS A 143 11.84 -4.40 -10.75
CA LYS A 143 11.60 -4.61 -12.16
C LYS A 143 11.24 -6.06 -12.54
N ASP A 144 12.00 -7.04 -12.02
CA ASP A 144 11.95 -8.42 -12.46
C ASP A 144 12.67 -9.38 -11.48
N SER A 145 12.64 -10.69 -11.77
CA SER A 145 13.34 -11.72 -11.02
C SER A 145 14.84 -11.45 -10.83
N ALA A 146 15.48 -10.82 -11.79
CA ALA A 146 16.90 -10.50 -11.66
C ALA A 146 17.12 -9.41 -10.60
N ALA A 147 16.23 -8.44 -10.52
CA ALA A 147 16.23 -7.45 -9.45
C ALA A 147 15.96 -8.07 -8.07
N ILE A 148 15.02 -9.00 -7.95
CA ILE A 148 14.79 -9.76 -6.69
C ILE A 148 16.08 -10.45 -6.24
N LYS A 149 16.78 -11.15 -7.13
CA LYS A 149 18.05 -11.84 -6.82
C LYS A 149 19.16 -10.86 -6.43
N ALA A 150 19.24 -9.71 -7.09
CA ALA A 150 20.21 -8.69 -6.74
C ALA A 150 19.95 -8.11 -5.33
N TRP A 151 18.69 -7.91 -4.97
CA TRP A 151 18.30 -7.50 -3.63
C TRP A 151 18.54 -8.57 -2.57
N GLU A 152 18.31 -9.84 -2.89
CA GLU A 152 18.67 -10.95 -2.01
C GLU A 152 20.18 -10.99 -1.72
N ALA A 153 21.02 -10.81 -2.75
CA ALA A 153 22.46 -10.71 -2.58
C ALA A 153 22.85 -9.50 -1.72
N ARG A 154 22.20 -8.36 -1.92
CA ARG A 154 22.41 -7.15 -1.09
C ARG A 154 22.05 -7.39 0.36
N TYR A 155 20.90 -8.01 0.66
CA TYR A 155 20.52 -8.34 2.03
C TYR A 155 21.53 -9.27 2.69
N ASN A 156 22.04 -10.26 1.97
CA ASN A 156 23.10 -11.15 2.45
C ASN A 156 24.40 -10.39 2.75
N GLU A 157 24.80 -9.44 1.90
CA GLU A 157 25.99 -8.60 2.10
C GLU A 157 25.91 -7.80 3.40
N PHE A 158 24.73 -7.28 3.73
CA PHE A 158 24.49 -6.53 4.96
C PHE A 158 24.09 -7.41 6.16
N GLY A 159 24.10 -8.74 6.01
CA GLY A 159 23.75 -9.67 7.09
C GLY A 159 22.28 -9.59 7.53
N MET A 160 21.40 -9.14 6.66
CA MET A 160 19.97 -8.99 6.95
C MET A 160 19.23 -10.32 6.79
N GLY A 161 18.31 -10.59 7.72
CA GLY A 161 17.38 -11.73 7.57
C GLY A 161 16.35 -11.44 6.47
N HIS A 162 16.07 -12.44 5.64
CA HIS A 162 15.08 -12.33 4.56
C HIS A 162 14.42 -13.68 4.26
N SER A 163 13.33 -13.67 3.51
CA SER A 163 12.57 -14.88 3.15
C SER A 163 13.25 -15.78 2.11
N GLY A 164 14.27 -15.28 1.42
CA GLY A 164 14.62 -15.79 0.10
C GLY A 164 13.60 -15.40 -0.96
N HIS A 165 13.90 -15.72 -2.21
CA HIS A 165 12.95 -15.53 -3.33
C HIS A 165 11.67 -16.34 -3.11
N VAL A 166 10.52 -15.70 -3.25
CA VAL A 166 9.20 -16.30 -3.10
C VAL A 166 8.40 -16.08 -4.39
N ASP A 167 8.03 -17.19 -5.05
CA ASP A 167 7.08 -17.18 -6.16
C ASP A 167 5.64 -17.19 -5.59
N ARG A 168 4.86 -16.13 -5.91
CA ARG A 168 3.47 -16.00 -5.53
C ARG A 168 2.51 -16.35 -6.66
N PHE A 169 3.00 -16.86 -7.78
CA PHE A 169 2.28 -17.09 -9.02
C PHE A 169 1.91 -15.79 -9.75
N TYR A 170 1.27 -14.84 -9.09
CA TYR A 170 0.87 -13.54 -9.66
C TYR A 170 2.00 -12.53 -9.68
N PHE A 171 3.01 -12.70 -8.85
CA PHE A 171 4.21 -11.88 -8.73
C PHE A 171 5.30 -12.63 -7.98
N GLU A 172 6.52 -12.11 -8.03
CA GLU A 172 7.64 -12.61 -7.23
C GLU A 172 7.93 -11.64 -6.10
N ALA A 173 8.35 -12.15 -4.96
CA ALA A 173 8.57 -11.35 -3.75
C ALA A 173 9.85 -11.73 -2.99
N LEU A 174 10.35 -10.75 -2.24
CA LEU A 174 11.42 -10.89 -1.25
C LEU A 174 11.06 -10.08 -0.01
N TYR A 175 10.99 -10.73 1.14
CA TYR A 175 10.61 -10.07 2.40
C TYR A 175 11.79 -9.91 3.33
N THR A 176 11.84 -8.77 4.02
CA THR A 176 12.74 -8.51 5.14
C THR A 176 12.05 -7.78 6.27
N ARG A 177 12.59 -7.87 7.50
CA ARG A 177 12.09 -7.11 8.65
C ARG A 177 13.14 -6.11 9.11
N VAL A 178 12.67 -4.89 9.36
CA VAL A 178 13.46 -3.84 9.99
C VAL A 178 12.76 -3.41 11.27
N GLY A 179 13.29 -3.85 12.39
CA GLY A 179 12.55 -3.78 13.65
C GLY A 179 11.24 -4.56 13.54
N HIS A 180 10.11 -3.87 13.62
CA HIS A 180 8.78 -4.47 13.55
C HIS A 180 8.11 -4.29 12.17
N ILE A 181 8.72 -3.54 11.28
CA ILE A 181 8.18 -3.28 9.94
C ILE A 181 8.56 -4.41 8.99
N LEU A 182 7.57 -5.04 8.36
CA LEU A 182 7.79 -5.98 7.28
C LEU A 182 7.82 -5.22 5.97
N ILE A 183 8.94 -5.35 5.25
CA ILE A 183 9.15 -4.74 3.94
C ILE A 183 9.17 -5.85 2.89
N GLU A 184 8.45 -5.64 1.82
CA GLU A 184 8.41 -6.49 0.64
C GLU A 184 9.04 -5.77 -0.55
N LEU A 185 9.82 -6.50 -1.35
CA LEU A 185 10.17 -6.12 -2.70
C LEU A 185 9.43 -7.05 -3.65
N SER A 186 8.65 -6.53 -4.58
CA SER A 186 7.84 -7.35 -5.47
C SER A 186 7.83 -6.86 -6.92
N THR A 187 7.64 -7.81 -7.83
CA THR A 187 7.51 -7.54 -9.26
C THR A 187 6.07 -7.26 -9.64
N ASP A 188 5.84 -6.58 -10.77
CA ASP A 188 4.48 -6.36 -11.31
C ASP A 188 3.90 -7.60 -11.99
N GLY A 189 4.76 -8.45 -12.49
CA GLY A 189 4.32 -9.56 -13.33
C GLY A 189 4.48 -10.93 -12.70
N PRO A 190 3.72 -11.89 -13.23
CA PRO A 190 2.83 -11.81 -14.38
C PRO A 190 1.55 -10.99 -14.18
N GLY A 191 1.13 -10.73 -12.93
CA GLY A 191 -0.06 -9.93 -12.60
C GLY A 191 -1.29 -10.78 -12.30
N PHE A 192 -2.39 -10.11 -11.95
CA PHE A 192 -3.62 -10.75 -11.51
C PHE A 192 -4.62 -11.05 -12.65
N ILE A 193 -4.36 -10.54 -13.87
CA ILE A 193 -5.17 -10.88 -15.05
C ILE A 193 -4.62 -12.17 -15.63
N ASP A 194 -5.34 -13.25 -15.44
CA ASP A 194 -4.95 -14.57 -15.88
C ASP A 194 -6.10 -15.29 -16.60
N HIS A 195 -6.04 -16.63 -16.68
CA HIS A 195 -7.08 -17.43 -17.31
C HIS A 195 -8.38 -17.56 -16.48
N GLN A 196 -8.38 -17.12 -15.22
CA GLN A 196 -9.53 -17.25 -14.32
C GLN A 196 -10.45 -16.03 -14.40
N GLU A 197 -9.89 -14.83 -14.47
CA GLU A 197 -10.64 -13.58 -14.48
C GLU A 197 -10.08 -12.60 -15.55
N SER A 198 -10.98 -11.98 -16.27
CA SER A 198 -10.64 -10.84 -17.13
C SER A 198 -10.51 -9.55 -16.30
N TYR A 199 -9.97 -8.51 -16.90
CA TYR A 199 -9.83 -7.19 -16.23
C TYR A 199 -11.16 -6.67 -15.65
N ASP A 200 -12.26 -6.85 -16.37
CA ASP A 200 -13.58 -6.35 -15.94
C ASP A 200 -14.24 -7.20 -14.86
N GLU A 201 -13.74 -8.42 -14.66
CA GLU A 201 -14.28 -9.40 -13.70
C GLU A 201 -13.39 -9.58 -12.46
N LEU A 202 -12.21 -8.95 -12.43
CA LEU A 202 -11.26 -9.08 -11.31
C LEU A 202 -11.93 -8.87 -9.95
N GLY A 203 -11.79 -9.87 -9.06
CA GLY A 203 -12.35 -9.86 -7.72
C GLY A 203 -13.84 -10.26 -7.64
N SER A 204 -14.46 -10.68 -8.75
CA SER A 204 -15.83 -11.17 -8.74
C SER A 204 -15.96 -12.58 -8.17
N THR A 205 -14.89 -13.36 -8.23
CA THR A 205 -14.81 -14.73 -7.70
C THR A 205 -13.57 -14.91 -6.83
N LEU A 206 -13.47 -16.01 -6.10
CA LEU A 206 -12.25 -16.39 -5.40
C LEU A 206 -11.26 -16.98 -6.41
N ALA A 207 -10.27 -16.17 -6.83
CA ALA A 207 -9.14 -16.65 -7.62
C ALA A 207 -8.12 -17.38 -6.72
N LEU A 208 -7.64 -18.53 -7.16
CA LEU A 208 -6.62 -19.31 -6.46
C LEU A 208 -5.42 -19.55 -7.37
N PRO A 209 -4.18 -19.47 -6.84
CA PRO A 209 -3.01 -19.98 -7.56
C PRO A 209 -3.20 -21.46 -7.88
N PRO A 210 -2.71 -21.97 -9.04
CA PRO A 210 -2.91 -23.36 -9.45
C PRO A 210 -2.51 -24.42 -8.41
N ALA A 211 -1.53 -24.10 -7.57
CA ALA A 211 -1.09 -24.99 -6.48
C ALA A 211 -2.15 -25.18 -5.36
N PHE A 212 -3.22 -24.39 -5.37
CA PHE A 212 -4.29 -24.45 -4.37
C PHE A 212 -5.64 -24.83 -4.95
N GLU A 213 -5.76 -25.04 -6.27
CA GLU A 213 -7.03 -25.39 -6.91
C GLU A 213 -7.64 -26.71 -6.41
N ASP A 214 -6.83 -27.70 -6.13
CA ASP A 214 -7.26 -28.96 -5.54
C ASP A 214 -7.77 -28.83 -4.09
N LYS A 215 -7.58 -27.67 -3.47
CA LYS A 215 -8.01 -27.34 -2.11
C LYS A 215 -9.14 -26.30 -2.08
N ARG A 216 -9.75 -26.00 -3.21
CA ARG A 216 -10.78 -24.95 -3.32
C ARG A 216 -11.88 -25.09 -2.26
N ASP A 217 -12.49 -26.26 -2.14
CA ASP A 217 -13.56 -26.52 -1.17
C ASP A 217 -13.11 -26.24 0.27
N TYR A 218 -11.87 -26.60 0.59
CA TYR A 218 -11.31 -26.29 1.92
C TYR A 218 -11.12 -24.79 2.11
N VAL A 219 -10.50 -24.11 1.14
CA VAL A 219 -10.28 -22.66 1.21
C VAL A 219 -11.61 -21.92 1.37
N GLU A 220 -12.62 -22.23 0.55
CA GLU A 220 -13.95 -21.63 0.63
C GLU A 220 -14.65 -21.90 1.97
N SER A 221 -14.36 -23.03 2.62
CA SER A 221 -14.92 -23.33 3.94
C SER A 221 -14.33 -22.51 5.10
N VAL A 222 -13.13 -21.93 4.93
CA VAL A 222 -12.40 -21.21 5.99
C VAL A 222 -12.28 -19.71 5.75
N VAL A 223 -12.41 -19.24 4.49
CA VAL A 223 -12.42 -17.79 4.21
C VAL A 223 -13.80 -17.20 4.50
N ARG A 224 -13.83 -15.95 4.95
CA ARG A 224 -15.10 -15.22 5.12
C ARG A 224 -15.70 -14.93 3.74
N PRO A 225 -16.88 -15.46 3.41
CA PRO A 225 -17.53 -15.14 2.15
C PRO A 225 -18.08 -13.71 2.18
N PHE A 226 -18.13 -13.07 1.02
CA PHE A 226 -18.85 -11.82 0.81
C PHE A 226 -19.58 -11.87 -0.53
N ASP A 227 -20.70 -11.17 -0.61
CA ASP A 227 -21.51 -11.14 -1.82
C ASP A 227 -20.92 -10.17 -2.84
N THR A 228 -20.49 -10.70 -3.97
CA THR A 228 -19.96 -9.93 -5.10
C THR A 228 -20.99 -9.67 -6.20
N SER A 229 -22.20 -10.24 -6.10
CA SER A 229 -23.23 -10.15 -7.14
C SER A 229 -23.74 -8.74 -7.40
N ASP A 230 -23.66 -7.85 -6.40
CA ASP A 230 -24.16 -6.47 -6.45
C ASP A 230 -23.13 -5.42 -6.85
N ILE A 231 -21.85 -5.79 -6.99
CA ILE A 231 -20.78 -4.82 -7.30
C ILE A 231 -21.08 -4.04 -8.58
N ASN A 232 -21.66 -4.70 -9.59
CA ASN A 232 -22.00 -4.07 -10.86
C ASN A 232 -23.41 -3.45 -10.92
N THR A 233 -24.29 -3.72 -9.97
CA THR A 233 -25.69 -3.26 -9.98
C THR A 233 -25.96 -2.16 -8.98
N LYS A 234 -25.37 -2.20 -7.79
CA LYS A 234 -25.56 -1.18 -6.74
C LYS A 234 -25.03 0.21 -7.13
N TYR A 235 -24.02 0.26 -7.99
CA TYR A 235 -23.29 1.48 -8.31
C TYR A 235 -23.47 1.99 -9.74
N LYS A 236 -24.18 1.25 -10.58
CA LYS A 236 -24.64 1.77 -11.88
C LYS A 236 -25.88 2.63 -11.67
N LYS A 237 -25.68 3.92 -11.47
CA LYS A 237 -26.72 4.94 -11.64
C LYS A 237 -26.45 5.78 -12.87
#